data_8289f2120404a46f78af770ffe506f88
#
_entry.id   8289f2120404a46f78af770ffe506f88
#
_cell.length_a   1.000
_cell.length_b   1.000
_cell.length_c   1.000
_cell.angle_alpha   90.00
_cell.angle_beta   90.00
_cell.angle_gamma   90.00
#
_symmetry.space_group_name_H-M   'P 1'
#
loop_
_entity.id
_entity.type
_entity.pdbx_description
1 polymer ?
#
loop_
_entity_poly.entity_id
_entity_poly.type
_entity_poly.pdbx_seq_one_letter_code
_entity_poly.pdbx_strand_id
1 'polypeptide(L)'
;MLDSVDVGASSLASYRGLAPDDLLDAVAHAARALRGARVLHLNATPYGGGVSELLRSVVPLLDDLGLEADWRIISGDEPFFQVTKAIHNGLQGATVQLTDADKARYLATSRANAAGFDTGYDFIFVHDPQPAALLGFTGKGRARWIWRSHIDTANANAAVWGFLRPFLAEYDASVFTMAEFVPADLPTPVVEIIPPAIDPRNPKNLALPETTARQVLEWIGVRTDRPLVTQVSRFDPWKDPLGVIEACRLVRQEIPDLQLALVGSMATDDPEGWEMYRAIRAAIGSDKQVHVFTNLVGVGNVEVNAFQALSKLVIQKSLREGFGLVVAEALWKGTPVVAGRAGGIPLQMADDTGGILVDSVEECARAMLTLLRDEPRARALGESGRERVRRHFLIPRLVLDELSLMRRLAAGATAGRAFEWVSHRDPVCGMAIEEAAETTTLDGLTVRFCSARCRATFAAAPERYLGRAQPQPALAAGPAGAI
;
A
#
# COMPACT_ATOMS: atom_id res chain seq x y z
N MET A 1 -18.10 18.29 12.07
CA MET A 1 -17.05 19.12 11.38
C MET A 1 -15.84 18.21 11.22
N LEU A 2 -15.16 18.25 10.08
CA LEU A 2 -13.95 17.43 9.88
C LEU A 2 -12.80 17.99 10.74
N ASP A 3 -12.10 17.10 11.43
CA ASP A 3 -10.97 17.48 12.28
C ASP A 3 -9.68 17.60 11.43
N SER A 4 -8.93 18.68 11.59
CA SER A 4 -7.66 18.89 10.92
C SER A 4 -6.55 18.13 11.63
N VAL A 5 -5.63 17.55 10.85
CA VAL A 5 -4.45 16.83 11.38
C VAL A 5 -3.20 17.64 11.07
N ASP A 6 -2.47 18.03 12.13
CA ASP A 6 -1.17 18.67 11.98
C ASP A 6 -0.10 17.62 11.62
N VAL A 7 0.63 17.86 10.54
CA VAL A 7 1.65 16.94 10.00
C VAL A 7 3.08 17.49 10.07
N GLY A 8 3.25 18.73 10.54
CA GLY A 8 4.55 19.42 10.53
C GLY A 8 5.01 19.77 9.12
N ALA A 9 6.32 19.95 8.93
CA ALA A 9 6.93 20.31 7.66
C ALA A 9 7.82 19.20 7.10
N SER A 10 7.89 19.11 5.77
CA SER A 10 8.79 18.24 5.04
C SER A 10 9.46 19.02 3.91
N SER A 11 10.48 18.46 3.26
CA SER A 11 11.08 19.06 2.07
C SER A 11 11.52 18.01 1.08
N LEU A 12 11.28 18.24 -0.21
CA LEU A 12 11.77 17.39 -1.29
C LEU A 12 13.29 17.27 -1.28
N ALA A 13 13.99 18.35 -0.93
CA ALA A 13 15.45 18.38 -0.85
C ALA A 13 16.01 17.36 0.17
N SER A 14 15.25 17.01 1.20
CA SER A 14 15.65 16.03 2.21
C SER A 14 15.66 14.58 1.72
N TYR A 15 15.16 14.31 0.54
CA TYR A 15 15.23 12.99 -0.13
C TYR A 15 16.45 12.83 -1.03
N ARG A 16 17.30 13.89 -1.20
CA ARG A 16 18.55 13.79 -1.96
C ARG A 16 19.48 12.74 -1.34
N GLY A 17 20.05 11.90 -2.21
CA GLY A 17 20.86 10.74 -1.79
C GLY A 17 20.04 9.53 -1.29
N LEU A 18 18.74 9.69 -1.02
CA LEU A 18 17.83 8.60 -0.66
C LEU A 18 17.05 8.10 -1.88
N ALA A 19 16.42 9.00 -2.62
CA ALA A 19 15.72 8.71 -3.87
C ALA A 19 16.62 9.06 -5.09
N PRO A 20 16.30 8.54 -6.31
CA PRO A 20 16.97 8.95 -7.53
C PRO A 20 16.79 10.46 -7.81
N ASP A 21 17.84 11.13 -8.27
CA ASP A 21 17.78 12.57 -8.52
C ASP A 21 16.83 12.94 -9.68
N ASP A 22 16.78 12.13 -10.73
CA ASP A 22 15.84 12.26 -11.84
C ASP A 22 14.37 12.16 -11.39
N LEU A 23 14.08 11.31 -10.43
CA LEU A 23 12.75 11.24 -9.80
C LEU A 23 12.43 12.54 -9.05
N LEU A 24 13.38 13.07 -8.27
CA LEU A 24 13.17 14.33 -7.53
C LEU A 24 12.95 15.51 -8.48
N ASP A 25 13.70 15.58 -9.58
CA ASP A 25 13.53 16.58 -10.62
C ASP A 25 12.17 16.46 -11.32
N ALA A 26 11.71 15.24 -11.60
CA ALA A 26 10.39 14.98 -12.18
C ALA A 26 9.26 15.43 -11.23
N VAL A 27 9.37 15.17 -9.92
CA VAL A 27 8.43 15.65 -8.90
C VAL A 27 8.36 17.17 -8.90
N ALA A 28 9.52 17.85 -8.81
CA ALA A 28 9.59 19.31 -8.82
C ALA A 28 9.02 19.91 -10.12
N HIS A 29 9.26 19.24 -11.26
CA HIS A 29 8.69 19.66 -12.54
C HIS A 29 7.17 19.50 -12.58
N ALA A 30 6.65 18.35 -12.15
CA ALA A 30 5.22 18.05 -12.16
C ALA A 30 4.42 19.03 -11.28
N ALA A 31 4.97 19.40 -10.12
CA ALA A 31 4.33 20.30 -9.17
C ALA A 31 4.14 21.74 -9.70
N ARG A 32 5.02 22.21 -10.61
CA ARG A 32 4.95 23.59 -11.12
C ARG A 32 3.60 23.96 -11.72
N ALA A 33 2.96 23.00 -12.41
CA ALA A 33 1.67 23.21 -13.05
C ALA A 33 0.48 23.23 -12.06
N LEU A 34 0.71 22.83 -10.82
CA LEU A 34 -0.30 22.71 -9.76
C LEU A 34 -0.03 23.69 -8.60
N ARG A 35 0.92 24.63 -8.76
CA ARG A 35 1.27 25.57 -7.70
C ARG A 35 0.05 26.38 -7.26
N GLY A 36 -0.19 26.47 -5.95
CA GLY A 36 -1.35 27.13 -5.35
C GLY A 36 -2.66 26.32 -5.45
N ALA A 37 -2.65 25.11 -6.01
CA ALA A 37 -3.82 24.24 -5.98
C ALA A 37 -4.10 23.77 -4.56
N ARG A 38 -5.38 23.82 -4.15
CA ARG A 38 -5.84 23.35 -2.84
C ARG A 38 -6.18 21.88 -2.91
N VAL A 39 -5.50 21.08 -2.10
CA VAL A 39 -5.64 19.60 -2.06
C VAL A 39 -6.10 19.16 -0.67
N LEU A 40 -7.14 18.35 -0.61
CA LEU A 40 -7.59 17.71 0.62
C LEU A 40 -7.34 16.21 0.57
N HIS A 41 -6.68 15.68 1.59
CA HIS A 41 -6.69 14.25 1.90
C HIS A 41 -7.65 13.98 3.06
N LEU A 42 -8.59 13.07 2.87
CA LEU A 42 -9.63 12.75 3.86
C LEU A 42 -9.63 11.26 4.17
N ASN A 43 -9.45 10.88 5.43
CA ASN A 43 -9.55 9.51 5.92
C ASN A 43 -10.29 9.42 7.26
N ALA A 44 -10.26 8.25 7.90
CA ALA A 44 -11.03 8.00 9.12
C ALA A 44 -10.23 8.20 10.42
N THR A 45 -8.89 8.15 10.39
CA THR A 45 -8.07 8.21 11.61
C THR A 45 -6.70 8.83 11.35
N PRO A 46 -6.18 9.63 12.31
CA PRO A 46 -4.83 10.20 12.16
C PRO A 46 -3.72 9.24 12.64
N TYR A 47 -4.08 8.08 13.20
CA TYR A 47 -3.15 7.13 13.79
C TYR A 47 -3.45 5.70 13.36
N GLY A 48 -2.43 4.83 13.46
CA GLY A 48 -2.59 3.39 13.33
C GLY A 48 -2.90 2.92 11.91
N GLY A 49 -1.89 2.54 11.16
CA GLY A 49 -2.01 1.95 9.83
C GLY A 49 -1.29 2.71 8.74
N GLY A 50 -1.15 2.03 7.59
CA GLY A 50 -0.34 2.52 6.47
C GLY A 50 -0.81 3.84 5.86
N VAL A 51 -2.14 4.09 5.84
CA VAL A 51 -2.71 5.33 5.26
C VAL A 51 -2.27 6.56 6.06
N SER A 52 -2.39 6.51 7.39
CA SER A 52 -1.96 7.61 8.26
C SER A 52 -0.45 7.87 8.19
N GLU A 53 0.36 6.81 8.12
CA GLU A 53 1.81 6.95 7.95
C GLU A 53 2.14 7.60 6.61
N LEU A 54 1.46 7.22 5.54
CA LEU A 54 1.64 7.75 4.20
C LEU A 54 1.27 9.24 4.14
N LEU A 55 0.13 9.63 4.71
CA LEU A 55 -0.35 11.01 4.69
C LEU A 55 0.55 11.97 5.51
N ARG A 56 1.17 11.48 6.60
CA ARG A 56 2.17 12.25 7.36
C ARG A 56 3.37 12.67 6.54
N SER A 57 3.67 11.96 5.45
CA SER A 57 4.79 12.28 4.56
C SER A 57 4.34 12.99 3.29
N VAL A 58 3.18 12.60 2.73
CA VAL A 58 2.66 13.15 1.46
C VAL A 58 2.20 14.60 1.64
N VAL A 59 1.36 14.86 2.63
CA VAL A 59 0.73 16.20 2.80
C VAL A 59 1.78 17.30 2.98
N PRO A 60 2.74 17.22 3.92
CA PRO A 60 3.75 18.27 4.06
C PRO A 60 4.70 18.35 2.88
N LEU A 61 4.85 17.29 2.08
CA LEU A 61 5.66 17.33 0.86
C LEU A 61 4.93 18.06 -0.28
N LEU A 62 3.61 17.92 -0.37
CA LEU A 62 2.80 18.72 -1.32
C LEU A 62 2.88 20.21 -1.00
N ASP A 63 2.89 20.60 0.28
CA ASP A 63 3.07 21.99 0.71
C ASP A 63 4.47 22.54 0.31
N ASP A 64 5.56 21.77 0.56
CA ASP A 64 6.91 22.17 0.12
C ASP A 64 7.00 22.37 -1.40
N LEU A 65 6.20 21.62 -2.15
CA LEU A 65 6.10 21.74 -3.60
C LEU A 65 5.26 22.94 -4.08
N GLY A 66 4.65 23.67 -3.16
CA GLY A 66 3.89 24.89 -3.42
C GLY A 66 2.41 24.68 -3.71
N LEU A 67 1.84 23.53 -3.33
CA LEU A 67 0.42 23.31 -3.23
C LEU A 67 -0.07 23.77 -1.83
N GLU A 68 -1.39 23.85 -1.63
CA GLU A 68 -2.01 24.08 -0.32
C GLU A 68 -2.71 22.77 0.11
N ALA A 69 -1.98 21.94 0.85
CA ALA A 69 -2.43 20.58 1.19
C ALA A 69 -2.95 20.47 2.62
N ASP A 70 -4.17 19.97 2.75
CA ASP A 70 -4.82 19.71 4.04
C ASP A 70 -4.99 18.20 4.24
N TRP A 71 -4.82 17.76 5.49
CA TRP A 71 -5.28 16.45 5.93
C TRP A 71 -6.38 16.60 6.97
N ARG A 72 -7.54 16.00 6.70
CA ARG A 72 -8.67 15.98 7.62
C ARG A 72 -9.17 14.57 7.85
N ILE A 73 -9.80 14.37 8.99
CA ILE A 73 -10.43 13.11 9.36
C ILE A 73 -11.94 13.32 9.60
N ILE A 74 -12.70 12.28 9.30
CA ILE A 74 -14.13 12.24 9.61
C ILE A 74 -14.32 12.00 11.11
N SER A 75 -15.39 12.58 11.66
CA SER A 75 -15.86 12.29 13.01
C SER A 75 -16.91 11.18 12.98
N GLY A 76 -16.88 10.30 13.97
CA GLY A 76 -17.87 9.22 14.14
C GLY A 76 -17.87 8.67 15.54
N ASP A 77 -18.95 8.02 15.93
CA ASP A 77 -19.05 7.26 17.17
C ASP A 77 -18.53 5.82 17.00
N GLU A 78 -18.32 5.11 18.10
CA GLU A 78 -17.86 3.72 18.06
C GLU A 78 -18.76 2.81 17.21
N PRO A 79 -20.13 2.86 17.32
CA PRO A 79 -21.00 2.07 16.44
C PRO A 79 -20.83 2.39 14.96
N PHE A 80 -20.53 3.63 14.57
CA PHE A 80 -20.21 3.96 13.19
C PHE A 80 -18.91 3.29 12.73
N PHE A 81 -17.88 3.31 13.55
CA PHE A 81 -16.62 2.66 13.20
C PHE A 81 -16.73 1.13 13.17
N GLN A 82 -17.60 0.53 13.95
CA GLN A 82 -17.94 -0.90 13.85
C GLN A 82 -18.58 -1.22 12.48
N VAL A 83 -19.54 -0.40 12.03
CA VAL A 83 -20.17 -0.54 10.71
C VAL A 83 -19.12 -0.36 9.59
N THR A 84 -18.28 0.65 9.67
CA THR A 84 -17.25 0.88 8.63
C THR A 84 -16.17 -0.22 8.62
N LYS A 85 -15.84 -0.81 9.77
CA LYS A 85 -14.97 -2.00 9.87
C LYS A 85 -15.64 -3.20 9.18
N ALA A 86 -16.94 -3.40 9.38
CA ALA A 86 -17.68 -4.45 8.67
C ALA A 86 -17.69 -4.22 7.15
N ILE A 87 -17.91 -2.98 6.70
CA ILE A 87 -17.81 -2.62 5.27
C ILE A 87 -16.40 -2.92 4.74
N HIS A 88 -15.36 -2.48 5.44
CA HIS A 88 -13.96 -2.71 5.07
C HIS A 88 -13.65 -4.21 4.93
N ASN A 89 -14.04 -5.03 5.92
CA ASN A 89 -13.84 -6.48 5.88
C ASN A 89 -14.66 -7.13 4.75
N GLY A 90 -15.90 -6.68 4.52
CA GLY A 90 -16.75 -7.15 3.43
C GLY A 90 -16.16 -6.84 2.06
N LEU A 91 -15.59 -5.66 1.86
CA LEU A 91 -14.88 -5.30 0.63
C LEU A 91 -13.66 -6.20 0.39
N GLN A 92 -13.04 -6.71 1.43
CA GLN A 92 -11.95 -7.69 1.34
C GLN A 92 -12.45 -9.15 1.23
N GLY A 93 -13.75 -9.37 1.02
CA GLY A 93 -14.34 -10.70 0.79
C GLY A 93 -14.82 -11.43 2.04
N ALA A 94 -14.88 -10.78 3.20
CA ALA A 94 -15.49 -11.39 4.37
C ALA A 94 -17.02 -11.56 4.19
N THR A 95 -17.57 -12.61 4.80
CA THR A 95 -19.03 -12.82 4.84
C THR A 95 -19.63 -11.83 5.82
N VAL A 96 -20.18 -10.74 5.31
CA VAL A 96 -20.80 -9.65 6.08
C VAL A 96 -22.21 -9.40 5.56
N GLN A 97 -23.14 -9.17 6.48
CA GLN A 97 -24.48 -8.66 6.17
C GLN A 97 -24.61 -7.29 6.85
N LEU A 98 -24.84 -6.25 6.05
CA LEU A 98 -25.18 -4.92 6.54
C LEU A 98 -26.71 -4.82 6.71
N THR A 99 -27.14 -4.58 7.94
CA THR A 99 -28.56 -4.31 8.22
C THR A 99 -28.94 -2.92 7.67
N ASP A 100 -30.25 -2.67 7.53
CA ASP A 100 -30.72 -1.32 7.16
C ASP A 100 -30.37 -0.27 8.21
N ALA A 101 -30.28 -0.65 9.49
CA ALA A 101 -29.81 0.21 10.56
C ALA A 101 -28.33 0.59 10.40
N ASP A 102 -27.47 -0.36 9.99
CA ASP A 102 -26.05 -0.11 9.72
C ASP A 102 -25.89 0.88 8.56
N LYS A 103 -26.62 0.63 7.45
CA LYS A 103 -26.61 1.52 6.29
C LYS A 103 -27.10 2.93 6.66
N ALA A 104 -28.21 3.02 7.43
CA ALA A 104 -28.74 4.29 7.89
C ALA A 104 -27.74 5.05 8.77
N ARG A 105 -27.05 4.37 9.69
CA ARG A 105 -26.00 4.94 10.51
C ARG A 105 -24.84 5.47 9.68
N TYR A 106 -24.33 4.68 8.75
CA TYR A 106 -23.25 5.09 7.83
C TYR A 106 -23.61 6.37 7.07
N LEU A 107 -24.84 6.44 6.53
CA LEU A 107 -25.31 7.60 5.78
C LEU A 107 -25.59 8.83 6.67
N ALA A 108 -26.12 8.61 7.87
CA ALA A 108 -26.37 9.71 8.81
C ALA A 108 -25.05 10.37 9.26
N THR A 109 -24.02 9.56 9.58
CA THR A 109 -22.69 10.06 9.95
C THR A 109 -22.01 10.75 8.78
N SER A 110 -22.09 10.19 7.56
CA SER A 110 -21.57 10.83 6.34
C SER A 110 -22.23 12.20 6.11
N ARG A 111 -23.56 12.31 6.26
CA ARG A 111 -24.29 13.57 6.16
C ARG A 111 -23.87 14.58 7.23
N ALA A 112 -23.64 14.13 8.48
CA ALA A 112 -23.17 14.99 9.56
C ALA A 112 -21.78 15.55 9.28
N ASN A 113 -20.86 14.75 8.72
CA ASN A 113 -19.53 15.19 8.30
C ASN A 113 -19.57 16.14 7.09
N ALA A 114 -20.58 16.03 6.23
CA ALA A 114 -20.79 16.95 5.11
C ALA A 114 -21.27 18.35 5.55
N ALA A 115 -21.86 18.47 6.72
CA ALA A 115 -22.33 19.75 7.23
C ALA A 115 -21.16 20.71 7.49
N GLY A 116 -21.10 21.83 6.74
CA GLY A 116 -20.02 22.80 6.82
C GLY A 116 -18.73 22.36 6.14
N PHE A 117 -18.81 21.41 5.22
CA PHE A 117 -17.66 21.01 4.40
C PHE A 117 -17.22 22.16 3.50
N ASP A 118 -15.91 22.46 3.53
CA ASP A 118 -15.33 23.45 2.63
C ASP A 118 -15.19 22.86 1.22
N THR A 119 -15.91 23.41 0.25
CA THR A 119 -15.90 23.01 -1.15
C THR A 119 -14.85 23.76 -1.99
N GLY A 120 -14.04 24.62 -1.35
CA GLY A 120 -13.04 25.46 -2.04
C GLY A 120 -11.80 24.75 -2.52
N TYR A 121 -11.69 23.43 -2.37
CA TYR A 121 -10.58 22.62 -2.89
C TYR A 121 -10.63 22.45 -4.40
N ASP A 122 -9.45 22.21 -5.00
CA ASP A 122 -9.31 21.83 -6.41
C ASP A 122 -9.28 20.31 -6.56
N PHE A 123 -8.69 19.60 -5.59
CA PHE A 123 -8.62 18.14 -5.55
C PHE A 123 -8.95 17.61 -4.16
N ILE A 124 -9.72 16.52 -4.11
CA ILE A 124 -10.09 15.86 -2.86
C ILE A 124 -9.83 14.36 -2.99
N PHE A 125 -8.85 13.85 -2.23
CA PHE A 125 -8.57 12.42 -2.10
C PHE A 125 -9.33 11.85 -0.91
N VAL A 126 -10.23 10.93 -1.18
CA VAL A 126 -11.04 10.22 -0.18
C VAL A 126 -10.48 8.82 -0.03
N HIS A 127 -9.92 8.53 1.16
CA HIS A 127 -9.24 7.27 1.40
C HIS A 127 -10.16 6.24 2.03
N ASP A 128 -10.24 5.07 1.40
CA ASP A 128 -10.98 3.90 1.84
C ASP A 128 -12.52 4.10 1.92
N PRO A 129 -13.29 3.10 2.38
CA PRO A 129 -14.75 3.18 2.33
C PRO A 129 -15.37 4.09 3.40
N GLN A 130 -14.66 4.44 4.48
CA GLN A 130 -15.25 5.14 5.62
C GLN A 130 -15.85 6.50 5.21
N PRO A 131 -15.14 7.38 4.46
CA PRO A 131 -15.66 8.67 4.00
C PRO A 131 -16.28 8.62 2.59
N ALA A 132 -16.38 7.44 1.94
CA ALA A 132 -16.69 7.35 0.52
C ALA A 132 -18.06 7.94 0.11
N ALA A 133 -19.05 7.93 0.99
CA ALA A 133 -20.37 8.52 0.72
C ALA A 133 -20.42 10.05 0.89
N LEU A 134 -19.34 10.69 1.35
CA LEU A 134 -19.36 12.12 1.69
C LEU A 134 -19.75 13.00 0.49
N LEU A 135 -19.20 12.69 -0.71
CA LEU A 135 -19.50 13.43 -1.94
C LEU A 135 -20.99 13.57 -2.22
N GLY A 136 -21.77 12.51 -2.00
CA GLY A 136 -23.23 12.51 -2.21
C GLY A 136 -24.01 13.47 -1.30
N PHE A 137 -23.38 14.01 -0.24
CA PHE A 137 -23.99 14.96 0.68
C PHE A 137 -23.38 16.37 0.63
N THR A 138 -22.13 16.52 0.19
CA THR A 138 -21.48 17.83 0.04
C THR A 138 -21.80 18.48 -1.29
N GLY A 139 -22.13 17.69 -2.31
CA GLY A 139 -22.11 18.08 -3.70
C GLY A 139 -20.67 18.19 -4.24
N LYS A 140 -20.55 18.07 -5.55
CA LYS A 140 -19.23 17.97 -6.22
C LYS A 140 -18.42 19.27 -6.20
N GLY A 141 -19.12 20.43 -6.22
CA GLY A 141 -18.45 21.73 -6.31
C GLY A 141 -17.57 21.82 -7.59
N ARG A 142 -16.47 22.55 -7.48
CA ARG A 142 -15.44 22.64 -8.55
C ARG A 142 -14.35 21.58 -8.43
N ALA A 143 -14.27 20.88 -7.29
CA ALA A 143 -13.22 19.94 -6.98
C ALA A 143 -13.25 18.70 -7.89
N ARG A 144 -12.08 18.15 -8.16
CA ARG A 144 -11.92 16.80 -8.68
C ARG A 144 -11.86 15.84 -7.50
N TRP A 145 -12.81 14.92 -7.43
CA TRP A 145 -12.92 13.94 -6.37
C TRP A 145 -12.29 12.62 -6.79
N ILE A 146 -11.38 12.13 -5.96
CA ILE A 146 -10.59 10.91 -6.21
C ILE A 146 -10.83 9.95 -5.04
N TRP A 147 -11.37 8.78 -5.32
CA TRP A 147 -11.46 7.72 -4.33
C TRP A 147 -10.21 6.85 -4.35
N ARG A 148 -9.51 6.70 -3.23
CA ARG A 148 -8.32 5.87 -3.11
C ARG A 148 -8.58 4.67 -2.22
N SER A 149 -8.64 3.47 -2.82
CA SER A 149 -8.76 2.19 -2.11
C SER A 149 -7.37 1.65 -1.80
N HIS A 150 -7.11 1.40 -0.50
CA HIS A 150 -5.87 0.79 -0.03
C HIS A 150 -6.00 -0.71 0.23
N ILE A 151 -7.18 -1.27 0.02
CA ILE A 151 -7.53 -2.67 0.32
C ILE A 151 -7.74 -3.48 -0.96
N ASP A 152 -7.62 -4.81 -0.82
CA ASP A 152 -7.96 -5.74 -1.89
C ASP A 152 -9.48 -5.85 -2.05
N THR A 153 -10.00 -5.34 -3.16
CA THR A 153 -11.42 -5.39 -3.51
C THR A 153 -11.73 -6.39 -4.64
N ALA A 154 -10.77 -7.23 -5.03
CA ALA A 154 -10.92 -8.22 -6.11
C ALA A 154 -12.08 -9.19 -5.89
N ASN A 155 -12.33 -9.56 -4.64
CA ASN A 155 -13.37 -10.52 -4.24
C ASN A 155 -14.35 -9.90 -3.23
N ALA A 156 -14.72 -8.65 -3.44
CA ALA A 156 -15.63 -7.94 -2.54
C ALA A 156 -16.97 -8.68 -2.37
N ASN A 157 -17.49 -8.69 -1.13
CA ASN A 157 -18.84 -9.16 -0.84
C ASN A 157 -19.84 -8.36 -1.67
N ALA A 158 -20.65 -9.04 -2.48
CA ALA A 158 -21.54 -8.42 -3.45
C ALA A 158 -22.57 -7.45 -2.81
N ALA A 159 -23.09 -7.76 -1.62
CA ALA A 159 -24.05 -6.90 -0.92
C ALA A 159 -23.35 -5.62 -0.39
N VAL A 160 -22.14 -5.75 0.14
CA VAL A 160 -21.35 -4.61 0.64
C VAL A 160 -20.92 -3.72 -0.52
N TRP A 161 -20.41 -4.32 -1.59
CA TRP A 161 -20.02 -3.59 -2.81
C TRP A 161 -21.22 -2.90 -3.45
N GLY A 162 -22.36 -3.59 -3.59
CA GLY A 162 -23.60 -3.03 -4.11
C GLY A 162 -24.14 -1.86 -3.30
N PHE A 163 -23.87 -1.81 -1.98
CA PHE A 163 -24.19 -0.67 -1.14
C PHE A 163 -23.24 0.52 -1.38
N LEU A 164 -21.93 0.28 -1.49
CA LEU A 164 -20.93 1.35 -1.60
C LEU A 164 -20.85 1.92 -3.03
N ARG A 165 -20.90 1.06 -4.03
CA ARG A 165 -20.69 1.39 -5.45
C ARG A 165 -21.46 2.63 -5.95
N PRO A 166 -22.74 2.86 -5.62
CA PRO A 166 -23.48 4.04 -6.10
C PRO A 166 -22.85 5.37 -5.67
N PHE A 167 -22.21 5.44 -4.52
CA PHE A 167 -21.56 6.67 -4.05
C PHE A 167 -20.29 6.99 -4.83
N LEU A 168 -19.68 6.00 -5.49
CA LEU A 168 -18.48 6.19 -6.30
C LEU A 168 -18.79 6.68 -7.73
N ALA A 169 -20.02 6.68 -8.16
CA ALA A 169 -20.41 7.04 -9.53
C ALA A 169 -20.12 8.52 -9.88
N GLU A 170 -20.08 9.40 -8.88
CA GLU A 170 -19.84 10.82 -9.06
C GLU A 170 -18.34 11.21 -8.92
N TYR A 171 -17.48 10.29 -8.50
CA TYR A 171 -16.05 10.52 -8.43
C TYR A 171 -15.43 10.65 -9.82
N ASP A 172 -14.45 11.54 -9.97
CA ASP A 172 -13.72 11.74 -11.23
C ASP A 172 -12.72 10.61 -11.50
N ALA A 173 -12.12 10.07 -10.43
CA ALA A 173 -11.15 8.98 -10.52
C ALA A 173 -11.21 8.04 -9.33
N SER A 174 -10.73 6.82 -9.53
CA SER A 174 -10.39 5.88 -8.45
C SER A 174 -8.95 5.43 -8.57
N VAL A 175 -8.29 5.28 -7.43
CA VAL A 175 -6.90 4.85 -7.31
C VAL A 175 -6.84 3.54 -6.55
N PHE A 176 -6.10 2.56 -7.08
CA PHE A 176 -5.88 1.26 -6.47
C PHE A 176 -4.39 0.94 -6.35
N THR A 177 -4.06 0.00 -5.47
CA THR A 177 -2.68 -0.50 -5.31
C THR A 177 -2.20 -1.28 -6.52
N MET A 178 -3.10 -2.07 -7.15
CA MET A 178 -2.81 -2.91 -8.29
C MET A 178 -4.09 -3.16 -9.11
N ALA A 179 -3.92 -3.55 -10.37
CA ALA A 179 -5.05 -3.69 -11.29
C ALA A 179 -6.02 -4.81 -10.90
N GLU A 180 -5.50 -5.87 -10.29
CA GLU A 180 -6.29 -7.00 -9.80
C GLU A 180 -7.29 -6.62 -8.69
N PHE A 181 -7.05 -5.49 -8.00
CA PHE A 181 -7.96 -5.00 -6.97
C PHE A 181 -9.14 -4.20 -7.52
N VAL A 182 -9.12 -3.85 -8.80
CA VAL A 182 -10.18 -3.04 -9.41
C VAL A 182 -11.43 -3.89 -9.63
N PRO A 183 -12.59 -3.56 -9.02
CA PRO A 183 -13.85 -4.25 -9.30
C PRO A 183 -14.25 -4.11 -10.77
N ALA A 184 -14.75 -5.19 -11.37
CA ALA A 184 -15.09 -5.24 -12.78
C ALA A 184 -16.18 -4.22 -13.19
N ASP A 185 -17.06 -3.83 -12.27
CA ASP A 185 -18.17 -2.91 -12.46
C ASP A 185 -17.98 -1.56 -11.74
N LEU A 186 -16.72 -1.18 -11.51
CA LEU A 186 -16.38 0.13 -10.93
C LEU A 186 -16.97 1.26 -11.78
N PRO A 187 -17.74 2.21 -11.19
CA PRO A 187 -18.44 3.22 -11.97
C PRO A 187 -17.60 4.46 -12.33
N THR A 188 -16.44 4.66 -11.70
CA THR A 188 -15.59 5.83 -11.94
C THR A 188 -14.95 5.83 -13.33
N PRO A 189 -14.93 6.98 -14.03
CA PRO A 189 -14.46 7.06 -15.41
C PRO A 189 -12.94 6.91 -15.56
N VAL A 190 -12.16 7.34 -14.59
CA VAL A 190 -10.69 7.24 -14.59
C VAL A 190 -10.26 6.27 -13.50
N VAL A 191 -9.43 5.29 -13.86
CA VAL A 191 -8.82 4.35 -12.91
C VAL A 191 -7.32 4.48 -13.01
N GLU A 192 -6.66 4.62 -11.85
CA GLU A 192 -5.22 4.74 -11.75
C GLU A 192 -4.66 3.68 -10.79
N ILE A 193 -3.49 3.14 -11.14
CA ILE A 193 -2.77 2.20 -10.28
C ILE A 193 -1.58 2.92 -9.67
N ILE A 194 -1.67 3.18 -8.37
CA ILE A 194 -0.61 3.86 -7.60
C ILE A 194 -0.29 3.02 -6.38
N PRO A 195 0.74 2.15 -6.45
CA PRO A 195 1.17 1.38 -5.29
C PRO A 195 1.59 2.30 -4.14
N PRO A 196 1.35 1.91 -2.87
CA PRO A 196 1.86 2.63 -1.71
C PRO A 196 3.39 2.76 -1.70
N ALA A 197 3.90 3.59 -0.80
CA ALA A 197 5.31 3.87 -0.63
C ALA A 197 5.67 4.00 0.84
N ILE A 198 6.95 3.87 1.16
CA ILE A 198 7.51 4.15 2.49
C ILE A 198 8.26 5.48 2.48
N ASP A 199 8.31 6.13 3.65
CA ASP A 199 9.21 7.27 3.84
C ASP A 199 10.53 6.79 4.44
N PRO A 200 11.67 6.93 3.72
CA PRO A 200 12.98 6.55 4.24
C PRO A 200 13.42 7.42 5.42
N ARG A 201 12.73 8.54 5.68
CA ARG A 201 12.98 9.48 6.79
C ARG A 201 12.14 9.18 8.03
N ASN A 202 11.20 8.25 7.93
CA ASN A 202 10.45 7.79 9.10
C ASN A 202 11.41 7.07 10.07
N PRO A 203 11.27 7.25 11.41
CA PRO A 203 12.11 6.55 12.41
C PRO A 203 12.21 5.03 12.19
N LYS A 204 11.18 4.39 11.63
CA LYS A 204 11.22 2.99 11.21
C LYS A 204 12.23 2.69 10.11
N ASN A 205 12.58 3.68 9.27
CA ASN A 205 13.31 3.50 8.03
C ASN A 205 14.64 4.27 7.97
N LEU A 206 14.90 5.12 8.95
CA LEU A 206 16.17 5.82 9.05
C LEU A 206 17.35 4.83 9.11
N ALA A 207 18.47 5.20 8.50
CA ALA A 207 19.69 4.43 8.64
C ALA A 207 20.06 4.34 10.13
N LEU A 208 20.14 3.11 10.65
CA LEU A 208 20.47 2.82 12.02
C LEU A 208 21.84 2.11 12.05
N PRO A 209 22.87 2.68 12.73
CA PRO A 209 24.14 2.00 12.88
C PRO A 209 23.96 0.63 13.53
N GLU A 210 24.67 -0.38 13.04
CA GLU A 210 24.55 -1.75 13.54
C GLU A 210 24.78 -1.84 15.06
N THR A 211 25.76 -1.10 15.57
CA THR A 211 26.03 -1.03 17.02
C THR A 211 24.83 -0.53 17.81
N THR A 212 24.15 0.52 17.32
CA THR A 212 22.94 1.05 17.96
C THR A 212 21.78 0.05 17.87
N ALA A 213 21.59 -0.57 16.71
CA ALA A 213 20.56 -1.59 16.56
C ALA A 213 20.78 -2.78 17.51
N ARG A 214 22.03 -3.24 17.68
CA ARG A 214 22.39 -4.29 18.67
C ARG A 214 22.05 -3.86 20.09
N GLN A 215 22.45 -2.68 20.51
CA GLN A 215 22.12 -2.16 21.84
C GLN A 215 20.63 -2.10 22.10
N VAL A 216 19.84 -1.63 21.12
CA VAL A 216 18.38 -1.58 21.23
C VAL A 216 17.79 -2.97 21.44
N LEU A 217 18.20 -3.98 20.66
CA LEU A 217 17.66 -5.34 20.79
C LEU A 217 18.14 -6.05 22.04
N GLU A 218 19.39 -5.86 22.45
CA GLU A 218 19.93 -6.42 23.70
C GLU A 218 19.25 -5.84 24.94
N TRP A 219 18.90 -4.55 24.91
CA TRP A 219 18.15 -3.88 25.96
C TRP A 219 16.79 -4.52 26.23
N ILE A 220 16.12 -5.00 25.17
CA ILE A 220 14.82 -5.69 25.29
C ILE A 220 14.94 -7.22 25.40
N GLY A 221 16.16 -7.73 25.59
CA GLY A 221 16.43 -9.14 25.92
C GLY A 221 16.59 -10.07 24.71
N VAL A 222 16.81 -9.54 23.51
CA VAL A 222 17.13 -10.34 22.32
C VAL A 222 18.65 -10.58 22.25
N ARG A 223 19.05 -11.80 21.97
CA ARG A 223 20.46 -12.16 21.80
C ARG A 223 20.94 -11.86 20.39
N THR A 224 21.81 -10.87 20.24
CA THR A 224 22.32 -10.46 18.93
C THR A 224 23.53 -11.29 18.44
N ASP A 225 24.03 -12.21 19.27
CA ASP A 225 25.08 -13.20 18.93
C ASP A 225 24.53 -14.46 18.24
N ARG A 226 23.20 -14.58 18.06
CA ARG A 226 22.52 -15.69 17.43
C ARG A 226 21.74 -15.24 16.20
N PRO A 227 21.52 -16.13 15.21
CA PRO A 227 20.69 -15.78 14.06
C PRO A 227 19.27 -15.43 14.50
N LEU A 228 18.80 -14.28 14.02
CA LEU A 228 17.47 -13.75 14.27
C LEU A 228 16.66 -13.68 12.97
N VAL A 229 15.43 -14.08 13.02
CA VAL A 229 14.42 -13.83 11.99
C VAL A 229 13.23 -13.11 12.63
N THR A 230 12.59 -12.21 11.88
CA THR A 230 11.55 -11.36 12.45
C THR A 230 10.31 -11.33 11.55
N GLN A 231 9.14 -11.39 12.15
CA GLN A 231 7.88 -10.98 11.54
C GLN A 231 7.39 -9.71 12.22
N VAL A 232 7.11 -8.68 11.43
CA VAL A 232 6.50 -7.42 11.90
C VAL A 232 5.09 -7.32 11.32
N SER A 233 4.06 -7.33 12.17
CA SER A 233 2.67 -7.21 11.70
C SER A 233 1.73 -6.91 12.86
N ARG A 234 0.50 -6.45 12.57
CA ARG A 234 -0.58 -6.62 13.55
C ARG A 234 -0.76 -8.12 13.81
N PHE A 235 -1.19 -8.48 15.00
CA PHE A 235 -1.56 -9.87 15.29
C PHE A 235 -2.94 -10.15 14.69
N ASP A 236 -2.92 -10.64 13.48
CA ASP A 236 -4.05 -10.83 12.58
C ASP A 236 -3.92 -12.22 11.93
N PRO A 237 -4.97 -13.03 11.86
CA PRO A 237 -4.93 -14.36 11.20
C PRO A 237 -4.40 -14.31 9.77
N TRP A 238 -4.66 -13.22 9.04
CA TRP A 238 -4.19 -13.04 7.66
C TRP A 238 -2.67 -12.89 7.52
N LYS A 239 -1.96 -12.60 8.64
CA LYS A 239 -0.50 -12.54 8.70
C LYS A 239 0.16 -13.87 9.01
N ASP A 240 -0.64 -14.88 9.34
CA ASP A 240 -0.25 -16.25 9.62
C ASP A 240 0.94 -16.41 10.60
N PRO A 241 0.89 -15.79 11.79
CA PRO A 241 2.00 -15.89 12.74
C PRO A 241 2.17 -17.32 13.27
N LEU A 242 1.11 -18.12 13.31
CA LEU A 242 1.20 -19.53 13.73
C LEU A 242 1.95 -20.38 12.71
N GLY A 243 1.70 -20.18 11.42
CA GLY A 243 2.47 -20.84 10.35
C GLY A 243 3.93 -20.39 10.33
N VAL A 244 4.23 -19.15 10.71
CA VAL A 244 5.62 -18.68 10.86
C VAL A 244 6.32 -19.37 12.04
N ILE A 245 5.65 -19.55 13.18
CA ILE A 245 6.19 -20.32 14.31
C ILE A 245 6.52 -21.75 13.89
N GLU A 246 5.62 -22.40 13.15
CA GLU A 246 5.81 -23.77 12.68
C GLU A 246 6.97 -23.86 11.67
N ALA A 247 7.05 -22.96 10.70
CA ALA A 247 8.19 -22.88 9.78
C ALA A 247 9.52 -22.73 10.52
N CYS A 248 9.57 -21.85 11.54
CA CYS A 248 10.77 -21.70 12.38
C CYS A 248 11.11 -22.97 13.17
N ARG A 249 10.12 -23.75 13.62
CA ARG A 249 10.37 -25.05 14.28
C ARG A 249 11.02 -26.04 13.34
N LEU A 250 10.56 -26.09 12.09
CA LEU A 250 11.19 -26.93 11.06
C LEU A 250 12.63 -26.51 10.81
N VAL A 251 12.89 -25.21 10.66
CA VAL A 251 14.24 -24.67 10.45
C VAL A 251 15.16 -24.99 11.63
N ARG A 252 14.67 -24.94 12.87
CA ARG A 252 15.48 -25.21 14.07
C ARG A 252 15.92 -26.67 14.23
N GLN A 253 15.35 -27.60 13.49
CA GLN A 253 15.88 -28.98 13.42
C GLN A 253 17.31 -28.97 12.81
N GLU A 254 17.62 -27.96 11.98
CA GLU A 254 18.90 -27.83 11.30
C GLU A 254 19.74 -26.63 11.79
N ILE A 255 19.09 -25.60 12.35
CA ILE A 255 19.70 -24.40 12.94
C ILE A 255 19.14 -24.19 14.36
N PRO A 256 19.62 -24.94 15.37
CA PRO A 256 18.99 -24.95 16.70
C PRO A 256 18.98 -23.61 17.42
N ASP A 257 19.95 -22.73 17.14
CA ASP A 257 20.09 -21.43 17.78
C ASP A 257 19.26 -20.30 17.12
N LEU A 258 18.45 -20.63 16.12
CA LEU A 258 17.61 -19.66 15.44
C LEU A 258 16.58 -19.08 16.39
N GLN A 259 16.55 -17.74 16.47
CA GLN A 259 15.55 -16.97 17.21
C GLN A 259 14.48 -16.44 16.25
N LEU A 260 13.23 -16.44 16.70
CA LEU A 260 12.10 -15.77 16.03
C LEU A 260 11.62 -14.60 16.90
N ALA A 261 11.52 -13.42 16.33
CA ALA A 261 10.82 -12.29 16.94
C ALA A 261 9.47 -12.06 16.20
N LEU A 262 8.37 -12.12 16.92
CA LEU A 262 7.06 -11.66 16.48
C LEU A 262 6.82 -10.29 17.08
N VAL A 263 6.84 -9.27 16.23
CA VAL A 263 6.72 -7.86 16.63
C VAL A 263 5.38 -7.34 16.14
N GLY A 264 4.47 -7.03 17.06
CA GLY A 264 3.11 -6.64 16.73
C GLY A 264 2.65 -5.35 17.40
N SER A 265 1.71 -4.66 16.75
CA SER A 265 0.97 -3.58 17.37
C SER A 265 -0.39 -4.10 17.84
N MET A 266 -0.70 -3.83 19.11
CA MET A 266 -1.97 -4.16 19.74
C MET A 266 -2.80 -2.89 19.91
N ALA A 267 -4.09 -2.98 19.60
CA ALA A 267 -5.06 -1.95 19.93
C ALA A 267 -6.01 -2.49 21.02
N THR A 268 -6.41 -1.63 21.95
CA THR A 268 -7.28 -2.03 23.07
C THR A 268 -8.68 -2.45 22.61
N ASP A 269 -9.10 -1.94 21.47
CA ASP A 269 -10.41 -2.13 20.82
C ASP A 269 -10.38 -3.16 19.67
N ASP A 270 -9.30 -3.98 19.56
CA ASP A 270 -9.16 -5.05 18.56
C ASP A 270 -9.24 -6.43 19.21
N PRO A 271 -10.46 -7.01 19.40
CA PRO A 271 -10.63 -8.33 20.02
C PRO A 271 -9.92 -9.45 19.26
N GLU A 272 -9.90 -9.38 17.92
CA GLU A 272 -9.27 -10.38 17.05
C GLU A 272 -7.75 -10.41 17.26
N GLY A 273 -7.12 -9.23 17.41
CA GLY A 273 -5.71 -9.12 17.74
C GLY A 273 -5.37 -9.74 19.08
N TRP A 274 -6.23 -9.59 20.09
CA TRP A 274 -6.06 -10.22 21.39
C TRP A 274 -6.27 -11.73 21.36
N GLU A 275 -7.19 -12.25 20.55
CA GLU A 275 -7.37 -13.68 20.35
C GLU A 275 -6.14 -14.29 19.68
N MET A 276 -5.63 -13.64 18.64
CA MET A 276 -4.40 -14.08 17.96
C MET A 276 -3.19 -14.03 18.90
N TYR A 277 -3.04 -12.98 19.70
CA TYR A 277 -1.98 -12.91 20.70
C TYR A 277 -2.02 -14.09 21.68
N ARG A 278 -3.21 -14.45 22.17
CA ARG A 278 -3.39 -15.64 23.05
C ARG A 278 -3.03 -16.94 22.35
N ALA A 279 -3.44 -17.09 21.08
CA ALA A 279 -3.09 -18.25 20.26
C ALA A 279 -1.58 -18.36 20.03
N ILE A 280 -0.91 -17.25 19.73
CA ILE A 280 0.57 -17.17 19.62
C ILE A 280 1.22 -17.61 20.94
N ARG A 281 0.78 -17.07 22.08
CA ARG A 281 1.34 -17.43 23.40
C ARG A 281 1.13 -18.90 23.73
N ALA A 282 -0.04 -19.47 23.40
CA ALA A 282 -0.32 -20.90 23.57
C ALA A 282 0.55 -21.76 22.66
N ALA A 283 0.74 -21.35 21.39
CA ALA A 283 1.59 -22.07 20.44
C ALA A 283 3.06 -22.06 20.85
N ILE A 284 3.57 -20.96 21.39
CA ILE A 284 4.96 -20.85 21.87
C ILE A 284 5.21 -21.74 23.09
N GLY A 285 4.26 -21.79 24.05
CA GLY A 285 4.43 -22.53 25.29
C GLY A 285 5.67 -22.08 26.08
N SER A 286 6.62 -22.99 26.34
CA SER A 286 7.87 -22.73 27.06
C SER A 286 9.08 -22.43 26.16
N ASP A 287 8.87 -22.28 24.86
CA ASP A 287 9.95 -22.04 23.89
C ASP A 287 10.60 -20.66 24.08
N LYS A 288 11.84 -20.65 24.57
CA LYS A 288 12.59 -19.42 24.85
C LYS A 288 13.23 -18.78 23.61
N GLN A 289 13.18 -19.44 22.45
CA GLN A 289 13.72 -18.94 21.20
C GLN A 289 12.71 -18.11 20.40
N VAL A 290 11.44 -18.09 20.85
CA VAL A 290 10.39 -17.27 20.23
C VAL A 290 10.03 -16.11 21.16
N HIS A 291 10.29 -14.92 20.69
CA HIS A 291 10.01 -13.67 21.38
C HIS A 291 8.74 -13.02 20.83
N VAL A 292 7.92 -12.46 21.70
CA VAL A 292 6.73 -11.70 21.30
C VAL A 292 6.82 -10.31 21.91
N PHE A 293 6.88 -9.33 21.04
CA PHE A 293 6.95 -7.92 21.41
C PHE A 293 5.75 -7.14 20.92
N THR A 294 5.29 -6.20 21.71
CA THR A 294 4.16 -5.33 21.38
C THR A 294 4.45 -3.88 21.77
N ASN A 295 3.69 -2.97 21.19
CA ASN A 295 3.69 -1.56 21.61
C ASN A 295 3.36 -1.37 23.10
N LEU A 296 2.65 -2.33 23.71
CA LEU A 296 2.28 -2.29 25.15
C LEU A 296 3.50 -2.50 26.07
N VAL A 297 4.56 -3.12 25.56
CA VAL A 297 5.83 -3.30 26.29
C VAL A 297 6.92 -2.32 25.81
N GLY A 298 6.52 -1.23 25.14
CA GLY A 298 7.41 -0.15 24.76
C GLY A 298 8.16 -0.37 23.43
N VAL A 299 7.79 -1.38 22.63
CA VAL A 299 8.38 -1.59 21.31
C VAL A 299 7.68 -0.68 20.28
N GLY A 300 8.45 0.24 19.73
CA GLY A 300 7.99 1.24 18.76
C GLY A 300 8.79 1.20 17.47
N ASN A 301 8.80 2.34 16.77
CA ASN A 301 9.40 2.45 15.44
C ASN A 301 10.92 2.19 15.42
N VAL A 302 11.63 2.56 16.46
CA VAL A 302 13.10 2.38 16.56
C VAL A 302 13.44 0.91 16.74
N GLU A 303 12.69 0.20 17.60
CA GLU A 303 12.86 -1.23 17.82
C GLU A 303 12.49 -2.03 16.58
N VAL A 304 11.38 -1.67 15.88
CA VAL A 304 11.00 -2.27 14.59
C VAL A 304 12.11 -2.08 13.56
N ASN A 305 12.73 -0.87 13.51
CA ASN A 305 13.86 -0.61 12.64
C ASN A 305 15.05 -1.54 12.97
N ALA A 306 15.41 -1.65 14.26
CA ALA A 306 16.50 -2.51 14.72
C ALA A 306 16.21 -4.00 14.41
N PHE A 307 14.99 -4.48 14.63
CA PHE A 307 14.59 -5.85 14.28
C PHE A 307 14.76 -6.11 12.78
N GLN A 308 14.25 -5.25 11.92
CA GLN A 308 14.37 -5.42 10.48
C GLN A 308 15.82 -5.31 9.99
N ALA A 309 16.64 -4.42 10.60
CA ALA A 309 18.02 -4.22 10.18
C ALA A 309 18.97 -5.35 10.60
N LEU A 310 18.75 -5.98 11.77
CA LEU A 310 19.63 -7.03 12.30
C LEU A 310 19.16 -8.45 11.99
N SER A 311 17.93 -8.63 11.53
CA SER A 311 17.44 -9.94 11.14
C SER A 311 18.20 -10.48 9.92
N LYS A 312 18.54 -11.78 9.96
CA LYS A 312 19.09 -12.47 8.79
C LYS A 312 18.10 -12.47 7.61
N LEU A 313 16.81 -12.48 7.91
CA LEU A 313 15.69 -12.28 6.99
C LEU A 313 14.44 -11.83 7.75
N VAL A 314 13.54 -11.17 7.06
CA VAL A 314 12.20 -10.84 7.55
C VAL A 314 11.19 -11.80 6.93
N ILE A 315 10.22 -12.24 7.72
CA ILE A 315 9.16 -13.14 7.27
C ILE A 315 7.86 -12.36 7.18
N GLN A 316 7.21 -12.40 6.03
CA GLN A 316 5.87 -11.82 5.83
C GLN A 316 4.98 -12.82 5.09
N LYS A 317 4.74 -13.97 5.74
CA LYS A 317 3.95 -15.07 5.19
C LYS A 317 2.44 -14.76 5.27
N SER A 318 2.04 -13.62 4.72
CA SER A 318 0.63 -13.22 4.69
C SER A 318 -0.18 -14.12 3.77
N LEU A 319 -1.39 -14.50 4.22
CA LEU A 319 -2.43 -15.17 3.43
C LEU A 319 -3.25 -14.15 2.64
N ARG A 320 -3.40 -12.94 3.19
CA ARG A 320 -4.01 -11.78 2.54
C ARG A 320 -3.22 -10.51 2.89
N GLU A 321 -3.11 -9.63 1.92
CA GLU A 321 -2.38 -8.38 2.07
C GLU A 321 -2.90 -7.32 1.09
N GLY A 322 -2.98 -6.06 1.51
CA GLY A 322 -3.17 -4.95 0.57
C GLY A 322 -1.89 -4.69 -0.22
N PHE A 323 -0.87 -4.21 0.46
CA PHE A 323 0.45 -3.98 -0.14
C PHE A 323 1.60 -4.65 0.63
N GLY A 324 1.58 -4.56 1.97
CA GLY A 324 2.65 -5.09 2.82
C GLY A 324 3.82 -4.14 2.96
N LEU A 325 3.61 -2.94 3.51
CA LEU A 325 4.66 -1.93 3.72
C LEU A 325 5.89 -2.48 4.44
N VAL A 326 5.70 -3.44 5.35
CA VAL A 326 6.79 -4.13 6.08
C VAL A 326 7.80 -4.78 5.13
N VAL A 327 7.35 -5.29 3.98
CA VAL A 327 8.25 -5.85 2.95
C VAL A 327 9.15 -4.74 2.40
N ALA A 328 8.57 -3.61 1.96
CA ALA A 328 9.36 -2.47 1.50
C ALA A 328 10.31 -1.93 2.60
N GLU A 329 9.86 -1.88 3.85
CA GLU A 329 10.67 -1.45 4.99
C GLU A 329 11.88 -2.36 5.23
N ALA A 330 11.70 -3.68 5.17
CA ALA A 330 12.80 -4.64 5.30
C ALA A 330 13.78 -4.56 4.11
N LEU A 331 13.25 -4.53 2.89
CA LEU A 331 14.04 -4.41 1.67
C LEU A 331 14.81 -3.08 1.61
N TRP A 332 14.24 -1.98 2.10
CA TRP A 332 14.94 -0.70 2.20
C TRP A 332 16.22 -0.78 3.05
N LYS A 333 16.24 -1.65 4.05
CA LYS A 333 17.40 -1.92 4.90
C LYS A 333 18.40 -2.92 4.28
N GLY A 334 18.05 -3.47 3.12
CA GLY A 334 18.85 -4.53 2.48
C GLY A 334 18.63 -5.91 3.14
N THR A 335 17.60 -6.06 3.96
CA THR A 335 17.27 -7.34 4.60
C THR A 335 16.38 -8.15 3.67
N PRO A 336 16.77 -9.37 3.27
CA PRO A 336 15.97 -10.21 2.40
C PRO A 336 14.68 -10.66 3.09
N VAL A 337 13.65 -10.94 2.30
CA VAL A 337 12.32 -11.28 2.78
C VAL A 337 11.89 -12.66 2.30
N VAL A 338 11.28 -13.46 3.19
CA VAL A 338 10.50 -14.64 2.82
C VAL A 338 9.03 -14.28 3.00
N ALA A 339 8.26 -14.27 1.92
CA ALA A 339 6.91 -13.73 1.96
C ALA A 339 5.87 -14.57 1.20
N GLY A 340 4.62 -14.50 1.66
CA GLY A 340 3.48 -15.11 0.96
C GLY A 340 3.15 -14.38 -0.35
N ARG A 341 2.60 -15.11 -1.33
CA ARG A 341 2.12 -14.53 -2.61
C ARG A 341 0.77 -13.85 -2.41
N ALA A 342 0.72 -12.81 -1.60
CA ALA A 342 -0.52 -12.11 -1.26
C ALA A 342 -0.47 -10.63 -1.64
N GLY A 343 -1.52 -10.15 -2.25
CA GLY A 343 -1.71 -8.74 -2.59
C GLY A 343 -0.52 -8.11 -3.31
N GLY A 344 -0.09 -6.93 -2.86
CA GLY A 344 1.03 -6.19 -3.43
C GLY A 344 2.43 -6.69 -3.07
N ILE A 345 2.58 -7.76 -2.28
CA ILE A 345 3.90 -8.32 -1.95
C ILE A 345 4.69 -8.72 -3.21
N PRO A 346 4.09 -9.46 -4.17
CA PRO A 346 4.80 -9.83 -5.40
C PRO A 346 5.28 -8.66 -6.24
N LEU A 347 4.66 -7.47 -6.14
CA LEU A 347 5.14 -6.27 -6.83
C LEU A 347 6.49 -5.79 -6.28
N GLN A 348 6.67 -5.95 -4.98
CA GLN A 348 7.89 -5.53 -4.28
C GLN A 348 9.05 -6.50 -4.50
N MET A 349 8.74 -7.76 -4.80
CA MET A 349 9.68 -8.86 -4.93
C MET A 349 9.68 -9.47 -6.36
N ALA A 350 9.34 -8.66 -7.38
CA ALA A 350 9.32 -9.12 -8.76
C ALA A 350 10.75 -9.43 -9.27
N ASP A 351 10.83 -10.31 -10.28
CA ASP A 351 12.07 -10.67 -10.98
C ASP A 351 13.16 -11.23 -10.05
N ASP A 352 12.75 -12.06 -9.09
CA ASP A 352 13.65 -12.68 -8.11
C ASP A 352 14.48 -11.67 -7.29
N THR A 353 13.96 -10.46 -7.10
CA THR A 353 14.56 -9.45 -6.23
C THR A 353 14.02 -9.52 -4.82
N GLY A 354 14.79 -9.12 -3.84
CA GLY A 354 14.35 -8.90 -2.47
C GLY A 354 14.19 -10.14 -1.61
N GLY A 355 14.03 -11.33 -2.18
CA GLY A 355 13.83 -12.53 -1.39
C GLY A 355 13.09 -13.67 -2.12
N ILE A 356 12.34 -14.47 -1.36
CA ILE A 356 11.67 -15.69 -1.89
C ILE A 356 10.18 -15.63 -1.55
N LEU A 357 9.33 -15.81 -2.57
CA LEU A 357 7.89 -15.94 -2.41
C LEU A 357 7.49 -17.41 -2.16
N VAL A 358 6.57 -17.62 -1.20
CA VAL A 358 6.16 -18.95 -0.72
C VAL A 358 4.64 -19.06 -0.60
N ASP A 359 4.13 -20.31 -0.68
CA ASP A 359 2.69 -20.58 -0.62
C ASP A 359 2.32 -21.53 0.54
N SER A 360 3.31 -22.14 1.22
CA SER A 360 3.07 -23.04 2.36
C SER A 360 4.06 -22.83 3.51
N VAL A 361 3.82 -23.50 4.64
CA VAL A 361 4.73 -23.51 5.80
C VAL A 361 6.05 -24.19 5.45
N GLU A 362 5.98 -25.31 4.73
CA GLU A 362 7.15 -26.10 4.30
C GLU A 362 8.01 -25.32 3.29
N GLU A 363 7.38 -24.61 2.36
CA GLU A 363 8.10 -23.72 1.44
C GLU A 363 8.76 -22.58 2.19
N CYS A 364 8.08 -22.00 3.18
CA CYS A 364 8.63 -20.96 4.03
C CYS A 364 9.87 -21.48 4.76
N ALA A 365 9.81 -22.66 5.37
CA ALA A 365 10.94 -23.27 6.06
C ALA A 365 12.12 -23.55 5.09
N ARG A 366 11.86 -24.09 3.89
CA ARG A 366 12.89 -24.31 2.86
C ARG A 366 13.54 -23.01 2.40
N ALA A 367 12.73 -21.98 2.14
CA ALA A 367 13.24 -20.66 1.74
C ALA A 367 14.11 -20.02 2.82
N MET A 368 13.67 -20.13 4.08
CA MET A 368 14.45 -19.67 5.23
C MET A 368 15.80 -20.41 5.32
N LEU A 369 15.82 -21.74 5.24
CA LEU A 369 17.05 -22.53 5.27
C LEU A 369 17.99 -22.15 4.12
N THR A 370 17.45 -21.95 2.92
CA THR A 370 18.22 -21.51 1.76
C THR A 370 18.95 -20.19 2.03
N LEU A 371 18.24 -19.18 2.53
CA LEU A 371 18.83 -17.86 2.78
C LEU A 371 19.73 -17.83 4.01
N LEU A 372 19.43 -18.60 5.05
CA LEU A 372 20.25 -18.68 6.26
C LEU A 372 21.59 -19.41 6.02
N ARG A 373 21.66 -20.30 5.04
CA ARG A 373 22.88 -21.06 4.68
C ARG A 373 23.71 -20.41 3.59
N ASP A 374 23.11 -19.59 2.75
CA ASP A 374 23.76 -18.90 1.63
C ASP A 374 23.72 -17.40 1.86
N GLU A 375 24.62 -16.91 2.74
CA GLU A 375 24.73 -15.50 3.08
C GLU A 375 25.04 -14.61 1.85
N PRO A 376 25.92 -14.98 0.91
CA PRO A 376 26.11 -14.21 -0.32
C PRO A 376 24.83 -14.01 -1.12
N ARG A 377 24.03 -15.06 -1.30
CA ARG A 377 22.74 -15.00 -1.99
C ARG A 377 21.73 -14.14 -1.23
N ALA A 378 21.63 -14.32 0.07
CA ALA A 378 20.75 -13.52 0.92
C ALA A 378 21.08 -12.02 0.81
N ARG A 379 22.36 -11.67 0.86
CA ARG A 379 22.83 -10.28 0.69
C ARG A 379 22.50 -9.72 -0.69
N ALA A 380 22.80 -10.46 -1.77
CA ALA A 380 22.49 -10.03 -3.11
C ALA A 380 20.99 -9.77 -3.33
N LEU A 381 20.13 -10.63 -2.78
CA LEU A 381 18.67 -10.42 -2.80
C LEU A 381 18.26 -9.18 -1.99
N GLY A 382 18.83 -8.98 -0.81
CA GLY A 382 18.55 -7.78 -0.01
C GLY A 382 18.97 -6.50 -0.73
N GLU A 383 20.14 -6.46 -1.35
CA GLU A 383 20.65 -5.31 -2.11
C GLU A 383 19.79 -5.01 -3.34
N SER A 384 19.41 -6.02 -4.11
CA SER A 384 18.52 -5.86 -5.27
C SER A 384 17.12 -5.38 -4.84
N GLY A 385 16.60 -5.89 -3.72
CA GLY A 385 15.35 -5.44 -3.14
C GLY A 385 15.41 -3.98 -2.68
N ARG A 386 16.53 -3.57 -2.05
CA ARG A 386 16.75 -2.18 -1.65
C ARG A 386 16.73 -1.22 -2.83
N GLU A 387 17.42 -1.57 -3.92
CA GLU A 387 17.42 -0.73 -5.12
C GLU A 387 16.03 -0.66 -5.77
N ARG A 388 15.28 -1.77 -5.77
CA ARG A 388 13.90 -1.77 -6.23
C ARG A 388 13.01 -0.84 -5.38
N VAL A 389 13.12 -0.88 -4.05
CA VAL A 389 12.38 0.04 -3.17
C VAL A 389 12.80 1.48 -3.43
N ARG A 390 14.10 1.75 -3.58
CA ARG A 390 14.64 3.09 -3.85
C ARG A 390 14.01 3.72 -5.10
N ARG A 391 13.80 2.94 -6.15
CA ARG A 391 13.24 3.42 -7.42
C ARG A 391 11.72 3.52 -7.42
N HIS A 392 11.04 2.55 -6.80
CA HIS A 392 9.61 2.34 -7.04
C HIS A 392 8.71 2.54 -5.83
N PHE A 393 9.23 2.52 -4.61
CA PHE A 393 8.39 2.47 -3.41
C PHE A 393 8.76 3.51 -2.34
N LEU A 394 9.38 4.64 -2.73
CA LEU A 394 9.59 5.79 -1.85
C LEU A 394 8.53 6.87 -2.07
N ILE A 395 8.25 7.67 -1.03
CA ILE A 395 7.26 8.75 -1.04
C ILE A 395 7.40 9.71 -2.25
N PRO A 396 8.59 10.15 -2.71
CA PRO A 396 8.67 11.00 -3.89
C PRO A 396 8.04 10.41 -5.16
N ARG A 397 8.18 9.08 -5.37
CA ARG A 397 7.53 8.40 -6.49
C ARG A 397 6.01 8.45 -6.38
N LEU A 398 5.47 8.19 -5.18
CA LEU A 398 4.03 8.25 -4.94
C LEU A 398 3.48 9.67 -5.15
N VAL A 399 4.19 10.68 -4.68
CA VAL A 399 3.82 12.09 -4.90
C VAL A 399 3.86 12.44 -6.40
N LEU A 400 4.85 11.96 -7.15
CA LEU A 400 4.87 12.13 -8.61
C LEU A 400 3.63 11.54 -9.28
N ASP A 401 3.19 10.38 -8.83
CA ASP A 401 2.01 9.73 -9.37
C ASP A 401 0.72 10.51 -9.08
N GLU A 402 0.56 11.00 -7.85
CA GLU A 402 -0.57 11.84 -7.47
C GLU A 402 -0.58 13.18 -8.22
N LEU A 403 0.57 13.86 -8.34
CA LEU A 403 0.71 15.07 -9.16
C LEU A 403 0.35 14.82 -10.63
N SER A 404 0.77 13.69 -11.17
CA SER A 404 0.48 13.30 -12.55
C SER A 404 -1.02 13.07 -12.76
N LEU A 405 -1.70 12.41 -11.82
CA LEU A 405 -3.15 12.23 -11.83
C LEU A 405 -3.88 13.58 -11.74
N MET A 406 -3.50 14.43 -10.79
CA MET A 406 -4.11 15.75 -10.62
C MET A 406 -3.96 16.60 -11.88
N ARG A 407 -2.79 16.63 -12.51
CA ARG A 407 -2.56 17.35 -13.78
C ARG A 407 -3.47 16.86 -14.90
N ARG A 408 -3.65 15.55 -15.04
CA ARG A 408 -4.54 14.96 -16.05
C ARG A 408 -6.00 15.33 -15.80
N LEU A 409 -6.45 15.25 -14.55
CA LEU A 409 -7.81 15.64 -14.18
C LEU A 409 -8.06 17.13 -14.38
N ALA A 410 -7.09 18.00 -14.09
CA ALA A 410 -7.15 19.42 -14.37
C ALA A 410 -7.26 19.73 -15.87
N ALA A 411 -6.57 18.96 -16.71
CA ALA A 411 -6.62 19.07 -18.17
C ALA A 411 -7.92 18.49 -18.79
N GLY A 412 -8.88 18.04 -17.97
CA GLY A 412 -10.14 17.49 -18.43
C GLY A 412 -10.06 16.05 -18.97
N ALA A 413 -9.12 15.26 -18.44
CA ALA A 413 -9.03 13.84 -18.78
C ALA A 413 -10.34 13.13 -18.43
N THR A 414 -11.03 12.69 -19.46
CA THR A 414 -12.18 11.80 -19.40
C THR A 414 -11.74 10.38 -19.78
N ALA A 415 -12.53 9.38 -19.44
CA ALA A 415 -12.28 7.98 -19.78
C ALA A 415 -11.76 7.85 -21.23
N GLY A 416 -10.66 7.16 -21.43
CA GLY A 416 -10.09 6.89 -22.76
C GLY A 416 -8.61 7.24 -22.98
N ARG A 417 -7.93 7.89 -22.03
CA ARG A 417 -6.48 8.16 -22.15
C ARG A 417 -5.59 7.16 -21.39
N ALA A 418 -6.00 5.93 -21.32
CA ALA A 418 -5.11 4.82 -20.92
C ALA A 418 -3.84 4.74 -21.80
N PHE A 419 -3.84 5.40 -22.97
CA PHE A 419 -2.81 5.29 -24.00
C PHE A 419 -1.51 6.04 -23.71
N GLU A 420 -1.54 7.25 -23.15
CA GLU A 420 -0.31 7.94 -22.73
C GLU A 420 0.31 7.28 -21.50
N TRP A 421 -0.52 6.62 -20.72
CA TRP A 421 -0.10 5.87 -19.53
C TRP A 421 0.71 4.62 -19.90
N VAL A 422 0.29 3.89 -20.94
CA VAL A 422 0.96 2.67 -21.45
C VAL A 422 2.39 2.94 -21.94
N SER A 423 2.73 4.16 -22.31
CA SER A 423 4.06 4.48 -22.87
C SER A 423 5.18 4.61 -21.82
N HIS A 424 4.84 4.93 -20.57
CA HIS A 424 5.83 5.22 -19.53
C HIS A 424 5.62 4.45 -18.21
N ARG A 425 4.55 3.68 -18.09
CA ARG A 425 4.21 2.87 -16.92
C ARG A 425 3.74 1.49 -17.31
N ASP A 426 4.04 0.56 -16.43
CA ASP A 426 3.57 -0.82 -16.54
C ASP A 426 2.04 -0.88 -16.29
N PRO A 427 1.23 -1.37 -17.24
CA PRO A 427 -0.21 -1.40 -17.09
C PRO A 427 -0.70 -2.35 -16.00
N VAL A 428 0.13 -3.29 -15.57
CA VAL A 428 -0.22 -4.29 -14.54
C VAL A 428 0.06 -3.75 -13.14
N CYS A 429 1.21 -3.15 -12.93
CA CYS A 429 1.63 -2.74 -11.59
C CYS A 429 1.78 -1.23 -11.38
N GLY A 430 1.60 -0.42 -12.43
CA GLY A 430 1.71 1.04 -12.35
C GLY A 430 3.13 1.59 -12.19
N MET A 431 4.16 0.74 -12.16
CA MET A 431 5.54 1.18 -12.00
C MET A 431 6.05 1.90 -13.24
N ALA A 432 6.93 2.90 -13.03
CA ALA A 432 7.64 3.55 -14.13
C ALA A 432 8.50 2.54 -14.88
N ILE A 433 8.51 2.64 -16.21
CA ILE A 433 9.24 1.74 -17.11
C ILE A 433 10.47 2.47 -17.61
N GLU A 434 11.64 1.92 -17.32
CA GLU A 434 12.95 2.36 -17.83
C GLU A 434 13.32 1.64 -19.14
N GLU A 435 14.45 2.01 -19.77
CA GLU A 435 14.81 1.63 -21.15
C GLU A 435 14.85 0.12 -21.49
N ALA A 436 14.97 -0.76 -20.55
CA ALA A 436 15.13 -2.21 -20.75
C ALA A 436 13.86 -3.04 -20.51
N ALA A 437 12.70 -2.44 -20.61
CA ALA A 437 11.44 -3.11 -20.30
C ALA A 437 11.08 -4.23 -21.28
N GLU A 438 10.43 -5.26 -20.77
CA GLU A 438 9.73 -6.26 -21.57
C GLU A 438 8.62 -5.60 -22.41
N THR A 439 8.38 -6.09 -23.61
CA THR A 439 7.35 -5.54 -24.50
C THR A 439 6.45 -6.62 -25.08
N THR A 440 5.23 -6.24 -25.43
CA THR A 440 4.33 -7.00 -26.30
C THR A 440 3.64 -6.07 -27.27
N THR A 441 3.14 -6.60 -28.39
CA THR A 441 2.33 -5.82 -29.32
C THR A 441 0.89 -6.31 -29.27
N LEU A 442 -0.06 -5.39 -29.07
CA LEU A 442 -1.47 -5.65 -29.10
C LEU A 442 -2.14 -4.62 -30.01
N ASP A 443 -2.87 -5.06 -31.01
CA ASP A 443 -3.58 -4.21 -32.00
C ASP A 443 -2.69 -3.11 -32.63
N GLY A 444 -1.42 -3.45 -32.90
CA GLY A 444 -0.44 -2.54 -33.50
C GLY A 444 0.24 -1.58 -32.50
N LEU A 445 -0.04 -1.70 -31.23
CA LEU A 445 0.53 -0.87 -30.16
C LEU A 445 1.55 -1.64 -29.35
N THR A 446 2.68 -1.04 -29.09
CA THR A 446 3.70 -1.60 -28.24
C THR A 446 3.39 -1.26 -26.78
N VAL A 447 3.05 -2.28 -26.00
CA VAL A 447 2.86 -2.20 -24.56
C VAL A 447 4.16 -2.58 -23.88
N ARG A 448 4.60 -1.78 -22.92
CA ARG A 448 5.85 -1.98 -22.16
C ARG A 448 5.54 -2.43 -20.73
N PHE A 449 6.43 -3.23 -20.17
CA PHE A 449 6.30 -3.78 -18.81
C PHE A 449 7.62 -3.65 -18.05
N CYS A 450 7.51 -3.47 -16.75
CA CYS A 450 8.67 -3.42 -15.86
C CYS A 450 9.32 -4.81 -15.67
N SER A 451 8.63 -5.90 -16.04
CA SER A 451 9.08 -7.27 -15.82
C SER A 451 8.41 -8.28 -16.75
N ALA A 452 9.04 -9.44 -16.94
CA ALA A 452 8.48 -10.59 -17.67
C ALA A 452 7.19 -11.10 -17.00
N ARG A 453 7.08 -11.00 -15.69
CA ARG A 453 5.88 -11.37 -14.94
C ARG A 453 4.70 -10.46 -15.30
N CYS A 454 4.89 -9.14 -15.28
CA CYS A 454 3.84 -8.19 -15.66
C CYS A 454 3.40 -8.41 -17.11
N ARG A 455 4.34 -8.68 -18.03
CA ARG A 455 4.03 -9.05 -19.41
C ARG A 455 3.17 -10.32 -19.48
N ALA A 456 3.54 -11.38 -18.76
CA ALA A 456 2.78 -12.63 -18.73
C ALA A 456 1.38 -12.43 -18.11
N THR A 457 1.27 -11.67 -17.04
CA THR A 457 -0.01 -11.33 -16.38
C THR A 457 -0.91 -10.51 -17.32
N PHE A 458 -0.35 -9.55 -18.04
CA PHE A 458 -1.06 -8.79 -19.07
C PHE A 458 -1.53 -9.70 -20.21
N ALA A 459 -0.67 -10.56 -20.72
CA ALA A 459 -0.99 -11.46 -21.84
C ALA A 459 -2.12 -12.45 -21.52
N ALA A 460 -2.30 -12.79 -20.23
CA ALA A 460 -3.37 -13.68 -19.79
C ALA A 460 -4.77 -13.01 -19.82
N ALA A 461 -4.86 -11.67 -19.65
CA ALA A 461 -6.12 -10.94 -19.63
C ALA A 461 -5.90 -9.44 -20.01
N PRO A 462 -5.52 -9.12 -21.25
CA PRO A 462 -5.18 -7.75 -21.67
C PRO A 462 -6.30 -6.74 -21.43
N GLU A 463 -7.55 -7.16 -21.59
CA GLU A 463 -8.75 -6.34 -21.42
C GLU A 463 -8.93 -5.79 -20.00
N ARG A 464 -8.30 -6.41 -18.99
CA ARG A 464 -8.33 -5.93 -17.60
C ARG A 464 -7.46 -4.68 -17.40
N TYR A 465 -6.44 -4.51 -18.24
CA TYR A 465 -5.36 -3.53 -18.04
C TYR A 465 -5.41 -2.38 -19.06
N LEU A 466 -6.09 -2.55 -20.18
CA LEU A 466 -6.18 -1.54 -21.24
C LEU A 466 -7.32 -0.55 -21.05
N GLY A 467 -8.06 -0.60 -19.96
CA GLY A 467 -9.30 0.14 -19.77
C GLY A 467 -10.34 -0.27 -20.81
N ARG A 468 -11.63 -0.20 -20.50
CA ARG A 468 -12.73 -0.42 -21.46
C ARG A 468 -12.77 0.76 -22.45
N ALA A 469 -11.82 0.86 -23.36
CA ALA A 469 -11.99 1.63 -24.58
C ALA A 469 -13.00 0.84 -25.42
N GLN A 470 -14.26 1.24 -25.36
CA GLN A 470 -15.17 0.88 -26.48
C GLN A 470 -14.48 1.38 -27.75
N PRO A 471 -14.35 0.53 -28.78
CA PRO A 471 -13.88 1.02 -30.07
C PRO A 471 -14.85 2.13 -30.49
N GLN A 472 -14.37 3.36 -30.64
CA GLN A 472 -15.13 4.36 -31.35
C GLN A 472 -15.41 3.77 -32.72
N PRO A 473 -16.68 3.75 -33.18
CA PRO A 473 -16.97 3.37 -34.54
C PRO A 473 -16.13 4.28 -35.46
N ALA A 474 -15.39 3.68 -36.37
CA ALA A 474 -14.63 4.40 -37.37
C ALA A 474 -15.50 5.51 -37.93
N LEU A 475 -15.08 6.77 -37.81
CA LEU A 475 -15.68 7.88 -38.50
C LEU A 475 -15.69 7.49 -39.96
N ALA A 476 -16.89 7.16 -40.48
CA ALA A 476 -17.08 6.91 -41.87
C ALA A 476 -16.53 8.13 -42.63
N ALA A 477 -15.56 7.87 -43.51
CA ALA A 477 -15.05 8.86 -44.44
C ALA A 477 -16.27 9.36 -45.23
N GLY A 478 -16.67 10.60 -44.99
CA GLY A 478 -17.68 11.26 -45.75
C GLY A 478 -17.28 11.30 -47.23
N PRO A 479 -18.21 11.19 -48.17
CA PRO A 479 -17.85 11.17 -49.58
C PRO A 479 -17.25 12.50 -50.00
N ALA A 480 -16.13 12.42 -50.70
CA ALA A 480 -15.56 13.54 -51.41
C ALA A 480 -16.59 14.07 -52.39
N GLY A 481 -17.21 15.21 -52.05
CA GLY A 481 -18.10 15.95 -52.95
C GLY A 481 -17.26 16.82 -53.86
N ALA A 482 -17.32 16.50 -55.13
CA ALA A 482 -16.91 17.40 -56.21
C ALA A 482 -17.82 18.64 -56.22
N ILE A 483 -17.28 19.80 -56.29
CA ILE A 483 -17.36 20.91 -57.25
C ILE A 483 -16.60 22.08 -56.63
#